data_ac61865e03f7c003c85a1e1f98938644
#
_entry.id   ac61865e03f7c003c85a1e1f98938644
#
_cell.length_a   1.000
_cell.length_b   1.000
_cell.length_c   1.000
_cell.angle_alpha   90.00
_cell.angle_beta   90.00
_cell.angle_gamma   90.00
#
_symmetry.space_group_name_H-M   'P 1'
#
loop_
_entity.id
_entity.type
_entity.pdbx_description
1 polymer ?
#
loop_
_entity_poly.entity_id
_entity_poly.type
_entity_poly.pdbx_seq_one_letter_code
_entity_poly.pdbx_strand_id
1 'polypeptide(L)'
;EPGQHELMTSAQGRKNGDARETRKTQKQRAGGTRILYVSPLKALGADVERNLRAPLAGIAHTAKESGRTPPDITVGIRSGDTPARERRQLISNPPDILLTTPESLYLMLTSAARSTLTGVTTVIVDEVHALAGTKRGAHLAVSLERLDQLMERPVQRIGLSATVNPPETVATFLGGVHPVTIVARQVPKRWDLRLSVPVPDMAALGGANDYGQGSYAPGEQRAPRGQ
;
A
#
# COMPACT_ATOMS: atom_id res chain seq x y z
N GLU A 1 -4.97 4.02 64.69
CA GLU A 1 -5.57 4.11 63.36
C GLU A 1 -4.69 3.33 62.34
N PRO A 2 -5.09 2.12 61.91
CA PRO A 2 -4.45 1.41 60.83
C PRO A 2 -5.36 1.46 59.58
N GLY A 3 -5.17 2.42 58.72
CA GLY A 3 -6.06 2.57 57.56
C GLY A 3 -5.51 3.30 56.35
N GLN A 4 -4.33 3.91 56.43
CA GLN A 4 -3.81 4.73 55.32
C GLN A 4 -2.62 4.12 54.53
N HIS A 5 -2.07 2.98 54.95
CA HIS A 5 -0.91 2.37 54.27
C HIS A 5 -1.26 1.35 53.18
N GLU A 6 -2.48 0.82 53.17
CA GLU A 6 -2.88 -0.22 52.17
C GLU A 6 -3.34 0.34 50.81
N LEU A 7 -3.79 1.62 50.77
CA LEU A 7 -4.26 2.22 49.51
C LEU A 7 -3.16 2.74 48.57
N MET A 8 -1.92 2.94 49.09
CA MET A 8 -0.80 3.39 48.26
C MET A 8 -0.07 2.25 47.54
N THR A 9 -0.13 1.03 48.01
CA THR A 9 0.53 -0.13 47.40
C THR A 9 -0.23 -0.67 46.20
N SER A 10 -1.56 -0.50 46.11
CA SER A 10 -2.35 -1.00 44.98
C SER A 10 -2.23 -0.13 43.69
N ALA A 11 -1.96 1.17 43.85
CA ALA A 11 -1.79 2.09 42.72
C ALA A 11 -0.44 1.98 42.05
N GLN A 12 0.62 1.60 42.76
CA GLN A 12 1.95 1.41 42.23
C GLN A 12 2.11 0.07 41.50
N GLY A 13 1.37 -0.96 41.88
CA GLY A 13 1.35 -2.27 41.23
C GLY A 13 0.73 -2.24 39.83
N ARG A 14 -0.31 -1.44 39.60
CA ARG A 14 -0.97 -1.32 38.30
C ARG A 14 -0.13 -0.56 37.26
N LYS A 15 0.59 0.50 37.67
CA LYS A 15 1.49 1.24 36.76
C LYS A 15 2.70 0.43 36.28
N ASN A 16 3.19 -0.48 37.10
CA ASN A 16 4.32 -1.36 36.71
C ASN A 16 3.88 -2.55 35.85
N GLY A 17 2.64 -2.98 35.90
CA GLY A 17 2.05 -3.99 35.02
C GLY A 17 1.92 -3.50 33.60
N ASP A 18 1.32 -2.33 33.41
CA ASP A 18 1.13 -1.68 32.11
C ASP A 18 2.47 -1.35 31.42
N ALA A 19 3.46 -0.88 32.18
CA ALA A 19 4.79 -0.58 31.63
C ALA A 19 5.57 -1.84 31.23
N ARG A 20 5.34 -2.97 31.90
CA ARG A 20 5.94 -4.27 31.52
C ARG A 20 5.23 -4.91 30.32
N GLU A 21 3.94 -4.77 30.23
CA GLU A 21 3.15 -5.26 29.09
C GLU A 21 3.43 -4.45 27.83
N THR A 22 3.52 -3.11 27.94
CA THR A 22 3.95 -2.22 26.84
C THR A 22 5.39 -2.53 26.41
N ARG A 23 6.31 -2.82 27.34
CA ARG A 23 7.68 -3.26 27.01
C ARG A 23 7.75 -4.65 26.40
N LYS A 24 6.87 -5.60 26.77
CA LYS A 24 6.78 -6.91 26.14
C LYS A 24 6.23 -6.82 24.72
N THR A 25 5.21 -5.99 24.49
CA THR A 25 4.65 -5.71 23.15
C THR A 25 5.68 -5.00 22.26
N GLN A 26 6.47 -4.06 22.80
CA GLN A 26 7.59 -3.44 22.08
C GLN A 26 8.74 -4.43 21.79
N LYS A 27 9.00 -5.41 22.66
CA LYS A 27 10.06 -6.40 22.45
C LYS A 27 9.66 -7.48 21.43
N GLN A 28 8.37 -7.73 21.24
CA GLN A 28 7.86 -8.57 20.14
C GLN A 28 7.84 -7.86 18.77
N ARG A 29 8.00 -6.53 18.73
CA ARG A 29 8.23 -5.74 17.51
C ARG A 29 9.68 -5.79 17.01
N ALA A 30 10.55 -6.62 17.59
CA ALA A 30 11.96 -6.78 17.20
C ALA A 30 12.15 -7.46 15.81
N GLY A 31 11.10 -7.54 14.99
CA GLY A 31 11.13 -8.25 13.71
C GLY A 31 11.37 -7.40 12.45
N GLY A 32 11.49 -6.09 12.56
CA GLY A 32 11.66 -5.24 11.38
C GLY A 32 10.40 -5.08 10.52
N THR A 33 10.56 -4.54 9.33
CA THR A 33 9.49 -4.40 8.33
C THR A 33 9.05 -5.77 7.83
N ARG A 34 7.74 -6.00 7.73
CA ARG A 34 7.15 -7.25 7.25
C ARG A 34 6.65 -7.17 5.81
N ILE A 35 6.06 -6.04 5.45
CA ILE A 35 5.56 -5.79 4.10
C ILE A 35 6.32 -4.62 3.51
N LEU A 36 6.93 -4.85 2.36
CA LEU A 36 7.61 -3.83 1.59
C LEU A 36 6.78 -3.49 0.35
N TYR A 37 6.33 -2.25 0.23
CA TYR A 37 5.60 -1.76 -0.93
C TYR A 37 6.53 -0.85 -1.75
N VAL A 38 6.84 -1.28 -2.96
CA VAL A 38 7.75 -0.58 -3.88
C VAL A 38 6.95 0.08 -4.98
N SER A 39 6.91 1.42 -4.98
CA SER A 39 6.24 2.20 -6.02
C SER A 39 7.26 2.97 -6.87
N PRO A 40 7.10 3.00 -8.20
CA PRO A 40 7.97 3.78 -9.08
C PRO A 40 7.80 5.29 -8.92
N LEU A 41 6.66 5.74 -8.41
CA LEU A 41 6.32 7.15 -8.23
C LEU A 41 6.19 7.51 -6.75
N LYS A 42 6.91 8.56 -6.31
CA LYS A 42 6.86 9.04 -4.92
C LYS A 42 5.46 9.49 -4.50
N ALA A 43 4.73 10.15 -5.39
CA ALA A 43 3.37 10.63 -5.13
C ALA A 43 2.41 9.47 -4.80
N LEU A 44 2.51 8.35 -5.50
CA LEU A 44 1.69 7.16 -5.23
C LEU A 44 1.94 6.61 -3.81
N GLY A 45 3.18 6.68 -3.31
CA GLY A 45 3.48 6.24 -1.94
C GLY A 45 2.68 6.99 -0.88
N ALA A 46 2.52 8.31 -1.02
CA ALA A 46 1.73 9.12 -0.09
C ALA A 46 0.23 8.82 -0.19
N ASP A 47 -0.28 8.59 -1.40
CA ASP A 47 -1.68 8.23 -1.62
C ASP A 47 -1.99 6.83 -1.08
N VAL A 48 -1.11 5.86 -1.31
CA VAL A 48 -1.23 4.49 -0.75
C VAL A 48 -1.20 4.54 0.78
N GLU A 49 -0.29 5.29 1.39
CA GLU A 49 -0.27 5.46 2.86
C GLU A 49 -1.60 6.01 3.38
N ARG A 50 -2.13 7.05 2.74
CA ARG A 50 -3.42 7.65 3.11
C ARG A 50 -4.56 6.63 2.97
N ASN A 51 -4.58 5.87 1.88
CA ASN A 51 -5.60 4.88 1.59
C ASN A 51 -5.51 3.64 2.50
N LEU A 52 -4.35 3.34 3.08
CA LEU A 52 -4.19 2.27 4.07
C LEU A 52 -4.71 2.67 5.46
N ARG A 53 -4.68 3.95 5.82
CA ARG A 53 -5.09 4.40 7.16
C ARG A 53 -6.56 4.09 7.48
N ALA A 54 -7.48 4.31 6.54
CA ALA A 54 -8.90 4.07 6.77
C ALA A 54 -9.23 2.57 6.97
N PRO A 55 -8.79 1.63 6.10
CA PRO A 55 -8.97 0.20 6.35
C PRO A 55 -8.33 -0.29 7.65
N LEU A 56 -7.13 0.18 7.99
CA LEU A 56 -6.46 -0.20 9.24
C LEU A 56 -7.24 0.28 10.47
N ALA A 57 -7.79 1.49 10.44
CA ALA A 57 -8.67 2.00 11.49
C ALA A 57 -9.97 1.17 11.59
N GLY A 58 -10.57 0.79 10.45
CA GLY A 58 -11.73 -0.09 10.40
C GLY A 58 -11.46 -1.47 11.00
N ILE A 59 -10.34 -2.08 10.66
CA ILE A 59 -9.92 -3.38 11.22
C ILE A 59 -9.75 -3.27 12.74
N ALA A 60 -9.10 -2.20 13.22
CA ALA A 60 -8.91 -1.97 14.65
C ALA A 60 -10.25 -1.77 15.40
N HIS A 61 -11.20 -1.07 14.77
CA HIS A 61 -12.54 -0.88 15.31
C HIS A 61 -13.29 -2.21 15.43
N THR A 62 -13.38 -2.97 14.35
CA THR A 62 -14.07 -4.27 14.31
C THR A 62 -13.44 -5.27 15.29
N ALA A 63 -12.11 -5.24 15.46
CA ALA A 63 -11.45 -6.10 16.45
C ALA A 63 -11.90 -5.77 17.87
N LYS A 64 -12.00 -4.46 18.21
CA LYS A 64 -12.50 -4.01 19.52
C LYS A 64 -13.95 -4.44 19.76
N GLU A 65 -14.83 -4.24 18.78
CA GLU A 65 -16.24 -4.65 18.87
C GLU A 65 -16.39 -6.16 19.06
N SER A 66 -15.48 -6.95 18.45
CA SER A 66 -15.43 -8.40 18.60
C SER A 66 -14.74 -8.87 19.88
N GLY A 67 -14.41 -7.96 20.82
CA GLY A 67 -13.71 -8.30 22.07
C GLY A 67 -12.25 -8.75 21.86
N ARG A 68 -11.65 -8.50 20.70
CA ARG A 68 -10.27 -8.84 20.37
C ARG A 68 -9.34 -7.64 20.57
N THR A 69 -8.10 -7.90 20.91
CA THR A 69 -7.07 -6.85 20.93
C THR A 69 -6.84 -6.34 19.51
N PRO A 70 -7.00 -5.03 19.25
CA PRO A 70 -6.75 -4.46 17.92
C PRO A 70 -5.29 -4.69 17.51
N PRO A 71 -5.02 -5.03 16.24
CA PRO A 71 -3.67 -5.05 15.73
C PRO A 71 -3.11 -3.62 15.68
N ASP A 72 -1.91 -3.44 16.22
CA ASP A 72 -1.18 -2.17 16.13
C ASP A 72 -0.23 -2.24 14.92
N ILE A 73 -0.75 -1.93 13.74
CA ILE A 73 -0.01 -1.97 12.47
C ILE A 73 0.48 -0.57 12.14
N THR A 74 1.78 -0.44 11.97
CA THR A 74 2.45 0.82 11.65
C THR A 74 2.81 0.89 10.17
N VAL A 75 2.61 2.08 9.57
CA VAL A 75 2.94 2.37 8.18
C VAL A 75 3.95 3.50 8.14
N GLY A 76 4.98 3.37 7.30
CA GLY A 76 5.98 4.39 7.09
C GLY A 76 6.38 4.53 5.63
N ILE A 77 6.91 5.69 5.25
CA ILE A 77 7.40 5.99 3.91
C ILE A 77 8.89 6.30 3.97
N ARG A 78 9.66 5.69 3.06
CA ARG A 78 11.05 6.05 2.79
C ARG A 78 11.29 6.27 1.31
N SER A 79 11.53 7.50 0.93
CA SER A 79 11.88 7.92 -0.43
C SER A 79 13.19 8.72 -0.44
N GLY A 80 13.60 9.18 -1.63
CA GLY A 80 14.74 10.09 -1.77
C GLY A 80 14.58 11.39 -0.97
N ASP A 81 13.34 11.85 -0.77
CA ASP A 81 13.02 13.12 -0.10
C ASP A 81 12.84 12.98 1.41
N THR A 82 12.84 11.75 1.95
CA THR A 82 12.71 11.51 3.40
C THR A 82 13.88 12.15 4.14
N PRO A 83 13.63 13.08 5.09
CA PRO A 83 14.69 13.77 5.85
C PRO A 83 15.59 12.81 6.62
N ALA A 84 16.84 13.20 6.85
CA ALA A 84 17.81 12.36 7.55
C ALA A 84 17.35 11.95 8.97
N ARG A 85 16.61 12.83 9.67
CA ARG A 85 16.03 12.54 10.99
C ARG A 85 15.02 11.40 10.92
N GLU A 86 14.12 11.46 9.96
CA GLU A 86 13.08 10.45 9.76
C GLU A 86 13.69 9.11 9.30
N ARG A 87 14.72 9.15 8.43
CA ARG A 87 15.44 7.93 8.04
C ARG A 87 16.07 7.23 9.24
N ARG A 88 16.64 7.98 10.21
CA ARG A 88 17.16 7.41 11.46
C ARG A 88 16.04 6.82 12.31
N GLN A 89 14.90 7.50 12.38
CA GLN A 89 13.73 7.01 13.11
C GLN A 89 13.20 5.70 12.53
N LEU A 90 13.14 5.57 11.20
CA LEU A 90 12.74 4.33 10.53
C LEU A 90 13.72 3.16 10.79
N ILE A 91 15.00 3.45 11.10
CA ILE A 91 15.97 2.41 11.48
C ILE A 91 15.75 1.99 12.94
N SER A 92 15.53 2.92 13.85
CA SER A 92 15.32 2.62 15.27
C SER A 92 13.93 2.02 15.56
N ASN A 93 12.92 2.40 14.79
CA ASN A 93 11.54 1.95 14.89
C ASN A 93 11.00 1.60 13.50
N PRO A 94 11.35 0.44 12.93
CA PRO A 94 10.90 0.05 11.61
C PRO A 94 9.38 -0.17 11.61
N PRO A 95 8.65 0.37 10.60
CA PRO A 95 7.22 0.14 10.46
C PRO A 95 6.92 -1.28 9.98
N ASP A 96 5.74 -1.80 10.29
CA ASP A 96 5.29 -3.10 9.78
C ASP A 96 5.12 -3.10 8.27
N ILE A 97 4.61 -2.00 7.71
CA ILE A 97 4.46 -1.76 6.28
C ILE A 97 5.34 -0.57 5.89
N LEU A 98 6.32 -0.80 5.04
CA LEU A 98 7.21 0.24 4.53
C LEU A 98 6.95 0.48 3.05
N LEU A 99 6.53 1.71 2.71
CA LEU A 99 6.43 2.19 1.34
C LEU A 99 7.76 2.81 0.93
N THR A 100 8.24 2.43 -0.25
CA THR A 100 9.55 2.91 -0.73
C THR A 100 9.60 3.01 -2.26
N THR A 101 10.70 3.54 -2.79
CA THR A 101 11.00 3.54 -4.23
C THR A 101 12.12 2.55 -4.53
N PRO A 102 12.29 2.10 -5.81
CA PRO A 102 13.38 1.21 -6.20
C PRO A 102 14.76 1.70 -5.75
N GLU A 103 15.02 2.99 -5.91
CA GLU A 103 16.30 3.60 -5.53
C GLU A 103 16.52 3.59 -4.01
N SER A 104 15.45 3.89 -3.26
CA SER A 104 15.53 3.88 -1.80
C SER A 104 15.70 2.48 -1.24
N LEU A 105 15.09 1.47 -1.85
CA LEU A 105 15.31 0.07 -1.49
C LEU A 105 16.80 -0.31 -1.65
N TYR A 106 17.40 0.02 -2.79
CA TYR A 106 18.82 -0.22 -3.00
C TYR A 106 19.70 0.43 -1.93
N LEU A 107 19.43 1.71 -1.63
CA LEU A 107 20.17 2.44 -0.58
C LEU A 107 19.96 1.81 0.81
N MET A 108 18.79 1.23 1.08
CA MET A 108 18.56 0.50 2.34
C MET A 108 19.39 -0.78 2.39
N LEU A 109 19.40 -1.55 1.33
CA LEU A 109 20.15 -2.81 1.22
C LEU A 109 21.66 -2.63 1.39
N THR A 110 22.19 -1.45 1.04
CA THR A 110 23.62 -1.11 1.08
C THR A 110 24.03 -0.25 2.27
N SER A 111 23.13 -0.05 3.25
CA SER A 111 23.36 0.79 4.43
C SER A 111 22.98 0.08 5.73
N ALA A 112 23.16 0.74 6.87
CA ALA A 112 22.71 0.25 8.18
C ALA A 112 21.18 -0.07 8.22
N ALA A 113 20.40 0.55 7.33
CA ALA A 113 18.97 0.25 7.22
C ALA A 113 18.68 -1.18 6.74
N ARG A 114 19.68 -1.91 6.23
CA ARG A 114 19.54 -3.32 5.83
C ARG A 114 18.96 -4.19 6.95
N SER A 115 19.32 -3.93 8.18
CA SER A 115 18.83 -4.67 9.34
C SER A 115 17.31 -4.57 9.54
N THR A 116 16.67 -3.48 9.07
CA THR A 116 15.22 -3.30 9.17
C THR A 116 14.43 -4.16 8.18
N LEU A 117 15.10 -4.70 7.17
CA LEU A 117 14.49 -5.51 6.10
C LEU A 117 14.52 -7.00 6.39
N THR A 118 15.23 -7.46 7.42
CA THR A 118 15.40 -8.90 7.73
C THR A 118 14.09 -9.61 8.13
N GLY A 119 13.03 -8.87 8.42
CA GLY A 119 11.70 -9.39 8.74
C GLY A 119 10.72 -9.41 7.57
N VAL A 120 11.13 -8.97 6.37
CA VAL A 120 10.24 -8.87 5.22
C VAL A 120 9.79 -10.25 4.76
N THR A 121 8.48 -10.45 4.70
CA THR A 121 7.86 -11.69 4.21
C THR A 121 7.18 -11.49 2.86
N THR A 122 6.80 -10.24 2.54
CA THR A 122 6.06 -9.92 1.33
C THR A 122 6.57 -8.62 0.72
N VAL A 123 6.81 -8.64 -0.59
CA VAL A 123 7.11 -7.44 -1.38
C VAL A 123 5.99 -7.23 -2.40
N ILE A 124 5.42 -6.04 -2.41
CA ILE A 124 4.46 -5.59 -3.42
C ILE A 124 5.18 -4.62 -4.34
N VAL A 125 5.25 -4.92 -5.62
CA VAL A 125 5.78 -4.03 -6.66
C VAL A 125 4.61 -3.44 -7.43
N ASP A 126 4.41 -2.14 -7.24
CA ASP A 126 3.34 -1.42 -7.91
C ASP A 126 3.78 -0.94 -9.29
N GLU A 127 2.81 -0.79 -10.19
CA GLU A 127 3.05 -0.37 -11.58
C GLU A 127 4.22 -1.15 -12.23
N VAL A 128 4.27 -2.45 -11.98
CA VAL A 128 5.41 -3.28 -12.39
C VAL A 128 5.69 -3.19 -13.89
N HIS A 129 4.67 -2.94 -14.72
CA HIS A 129 4.79 -2.74 -16.15
C HIS A 129 5.62 -1.49 -16.53
N ALA A 130 5.59 -0.45 -15.70
CA ALA A 130 6.37 0.77 -15.92
C ALA A 130 7.86 0.57 -15.59
N LEU A 131 8.20 -0.49 -14.89
CA LEU A 131 9.57 -0.85 -14.50
C LEU A 131 10.16 -1.93 -15.42
N ALA A 132 9.39 -2.93 -15.81
CA ALA A 132 9.84 -4.02 -16.67
C ALA A 132 10.44 -3.48 -17.98
N GLY A 133 11.61 -4.00 -18.37
CA GLY A 133 12.32 -3.58 -19.58
C GLY A 133 13.09 -2.26 -19.48
N THR A 134 13.07 -1.57 -18.33
CA THR A 134 13.84 -0.34 -18.12
C THR A 134 15.12 -0.58 -17.34
N LYS A 135 16.10 0.36 -17.43
CA LYS A 135 17.30 0.32 -16.58
C LYS A 135 16.96 0.37 -15.08
N ARG A 136 15.93 1.14 -14.74
CA ARG A 136 15.42 1.26 -13.38
C ARG A 136 14.83 -0.05 -12.87
N GLY A 137 14.11 -0.77 -13.76
CA GLY A 137 13.59 -2.09 -13.46
C GLY A 137 14.71 -3.13 -13.31
N ALA A 138 15.71 -3.15 -14.17
CA ALA A 138 16.86 -4.04 -14.01
C ALA A 138 17.55 -3.84 -12.66
N HIS A 139 17.72 -2.60 -12.23
CA HIS A 139 18.25 -2.26 -10.90
C HIS A 139 17.34 -2.76 -9.75
N LEU A 140 16.00 -2.66 -9.92
CA LEU A 140 15.06 -3.21 -8.95
C LEU A 140 15.15 -4.74 -8.90
N ALA A 141 15.22 -5.42 -10.03
CA ALA A 141 15.35 -6.89 -10.07
C ALA A 141 16.55 -7.37 -9.25
N VAL A 142 17.72 -6.75 -9.44
CA VAL A 142 18.92 -7.06 -8.63
C VAL A 142 18.69 -6.75 -7.14
N SER A 143 17.95 -5.69 -6.81
CA SER A 143 17.63 -5.36 -5.43
C SER A 143 16.70 -6.38 -4.79
N LEU A 144 15.75 -6.94 -5.55
CA LEU A 144 14.85 -8.01 -5.06
C LEU A 144 15.62 -9.31 -4.80
N GLU A 145 16.55 -9.70 -5.69
CA GLU A 145 17.41 -10.86 -5.47
C GLU A 145 18.31 -10.67 -4.23
N ARG A 146 18.86 -9.47 -4.03
CA ARG A 146 19.63 -9.14 -2.82
C ARG A 146 18.79 -9.18 -1.55
N LEU A 147 17.51 -8.79 -1.66
CA LEU A 147 16.58 -8.88 -0.53
C LEU A 147 16.33 -10.35 -0.16
N ASP A 148 16.08 -11.23 -1.14
CA ASP A 148 15.89 -12.66 -0.89
C ASP A 148 17.10 -13.31 -0.21
N GLN A 149 18.32 -12.87 -0.56
CA GLN A 149 19.55 -13.34 0.10
C GLN A 149 19.66 -12.94 1.58
N LEU A 150 18.85 -11.99 2.07
CA LEU A 150 18.78 -11.64 3.48
C LEU A 150 17.86 -12.56 4.28
N MET A 151 17.03 -13.31 3.59
CA MET A 151 15.95 -14.09 4.21
C MET A 151 16.32 -15.56 4.27
N GLU A 152 15.82 -16.24 5.29
CA GLU A 152 15.93 -17.71 5.39
C GLU A 152 15.04 -18.42 4.34
N ARG A 153 14.03 -17.72 3.83
CA ARG A 153 13.07 -18.21 2.82
C ARG A 153 12.82 -17.12 1.78
N PRO A 154 12.55 -17.49 0.52
CA PRO A 154 12.20 -16.55 -0.51
C PRO A 154 11.00 -15.68 -0.10
N VAL A 155 11.10 -14.38 -0.37
CA VAL A 155 10.03 -13.41 -0.08
C VAL A 155 8.90 -13.58 -1.08
N GLN A 156 7.65 -13.57 -0.62
CA GLN A 156 6.51 -13.53 -1.54
C GLN A 156 6.55 -12.23 -2.35
N ARG A 157 6.61 -12.33 -3.68
CA ARG A 157 6.57 -11.18 -4.58
C ARG A 157 5.19 -11.05 -5.21
N ILE A 158 4.57 -9.88 -5.10
CA ILE A 158 3.26 -9.55 -5.68
C ILE A 158 3.46 -8.36 -6.62
N GLY A 159 3.09 -8.51 -7.88
CA GLY A 159 3.11 -7.42 -8.86
C GLY A 159 1.72 -6.88 -9.13
N LEU A 160 1.56 -5.57 -9.05
CA LEU A 160 0.37 -4.86 -9.50
C LEU A 160 0.67 -4.18 -10.82
N SER A 161 -0.19 -4.40 -11.81
CA SER A 161 0.02 -3.90 -13.17
C SER A 161 -1.28 -3.46 -13.81
N ALA A 162 -1.22 -2.42 -14.63
CA ALA A 162 -2.23 -2.17 -15.63
C ALA A 162 -2.22 -3.29 -16.70
N THR A 163 -3.13 -3.22 -17.65
CA THR A 163 -3.18 -4.18 -18.76
C THR A 163 -1.88 -4.13 -19.58
N VAL A 164 -1.18 -5.24 -19.65
CA VAL A 164 0.04 -5.42 -20.45
C VAL A 164 -0.12 -6.61 -21.38
N ASN A 165 0.61 -6.58 -22.49
CA ASN A 165 0.63 -7.67 -23.44
C ASN A 165 2.06 -7.84 -24.02
N PRO A 166 2.72 -8.99 -23.84
CA PRO A 166 2.27 -10.16 -23.07
C PRO A 166 2.53 -10.01 -21.57
N PRO A 167 1.64 -10.49 -20.70
CA PRO A 167 1.80 -10.38 -19.24
C PRO A 167 2.92 -11.28 -18.70
N GLU A 168 3.30 -12.34 -19.42
CA GLU A 168 4.34 -13.29 -19.05
C GLU A 168 5.72 -12.62 -18.95
N THR A 169 6.00 -11.61 -19.77
CA THR A 169 7.25 -10.85 -19.71
C THR A 169 7.39 -10.10 -18.40
N VAL A 170 6.29 -9.48 -17.95
CA VAL A 170 6.25 -8.76 -16.67
C VAL A 170 6.29 -9.73 -15.49
N ALA A 171 5.64 -10.88 -15.61
CA ALA A 171 5.69 -11.95 -14.61
C ALA A 171 7.13 -12.49 -14.45
N THR A 172 7.83 -12.76 -15.54
CA THR A 172 9.23 -13.20 -15.50
C THR A 172 10.14 -12.16 -14.87
N PHE A 173 9.94 -10.88 -15.18
CA PHE A 173 10.68 -9.79 -14.54
C PHE A 173 10.47 -9.77 -13.02
N LEU A 174 9.24 -9.95 -12.55
CA LEU A 174 8.91 -9.93 -11.12
C LEU A 174 9.48 -11.17 -10.39
N GLY A 175 9.30 -12.33 -10.99
CA GLY A 175 9.65 -13.62 -10.38
C GLY A 175 11.15 -13.88 -10.33
N GLY A 176 11.92 -13.35 -11.29
CA GLY A 176 13.33 -13.70 -11.44
C GLY A 176 13.47 -15.20 -11.73
N VAL A 177 14.06 -15.94 -10.78
CA VAL A 177 14.24 -17.41 -10.88
C VAL A 177 13.04 -18.21 -10.37
N HIS A 178 12.05 -17.55 -9.79
CA HIS A 178 10.88 -18.21 -9.21
C HIS A 178 9.67 -18.15 -10.15
N PRO A 179 8.80 -19.17 -10.17
CA PRO A 179 7.59 -19.16 -10.96
C PRO A 179 6.60 -18.12 -10.41
N VAL A 180 5.84 -17.49 -11.32
CA VAL A 180 4.81 -16.50 -10.98
C VAL A 180 3.47 -16.94 -11.52
N THR A 181 2.43 -16.86 -10.70
CA THR A 181 1.05 -17.07 -11.11
C THR A 181 0.44 -15.76 -11.59
N ILE A 182 -0.02 -15.73 -12.84
CA ILE A 182 -0.69 -14.56 -13.42
C ILE A 182 -2.17 -14.64 -13.09
N VAL A 183 -2.69 -13.62 -12.38
CA VAL A 183 -4.11 -13.48 -12.08
C VAL A 183 -4.69 -12.38 -12.96
N ALA A 184 -5.17 -12.76 -14.14
CA ALA A 184 -5.81 -11.86 -15.09
C ALA A 184 -7.29 -12.27 -15.29
N ARG A 185 -8.19 -11.56 -14.63
CA ARG A 185 -9.62 -11.80 -14.78
C ARG A 185 -10.15 -11.03 -15.99
N GLN A 186 -10.41 -11.72 -17.09
CA GLN A 186 -11.11 -11.13 -18.22
C GLN A 186 -12.60 -11.02 -17.88
N VAL A 187 -13.04 -9.82 -17.57
CA VAL A 187 -14.47 -9.51 -17.47
C VAL A 187 -14.86 -8.81 -18.76
N PRO A 188 -15.80 -9.38 -19.55
CA PRO A 188 -16.27 -8.72 -20.77
C PRO A 188 -16.92 -7.39 -20.38
N LYS A 189 -16.34 -6.30 -20.88
CA LYS A 189 -16.90 -4.96 -20.68
C LYS A 189 -18.10 -4.79 -21.59
N ARG A 190 -19.26 -4.45 -21.04
CA ARG A 190 -20.39 -3.95 -21.83
C ARG A 190 -20.20 -2.46 -22.02
N TRP A 191 -20.07 -2.05 -23.27
CA TRP A 191 -19.93 -0.64 -23.61
C TRP A 191 -21.32 -0.07 -23.94
N ASP A 192 -21.74 1.01 -23.29
CA ASP A 192 -22.85 1.89 -23.69
C ASP A 192 -22.22 3.23 -24.10
N LEU A 193 -21.85 3.31 -25.37
CA LEU A 193 -21.18 4.49 -25.92
C LEU A 193 -22.25 5.39 -26.54
N ARG A 194 -22.40 6.60 -26.00
CA ARG A 194 -23.29 7.64 -26.54
C ARG A 194 -22.43 8.80 -27.00
N LEU A 195 -22.55 9.10 -28.30
CA LEU A 195 -21.98 10.31 -28.86
C LEU A 195 -23.06 11.38 -28.86
N SER A 196 -22.84 12.45 -28.17
CA SER A 196 -23.72 13.62 -28.19
C SER A 196 -22.95 14.87 -28.60
N VAL A 197 -23.54 15.66 -29.49
CA VAL A 197 -23.02 16.96 -29.81
C VAL A 197 -23.71 17.98 -28.89
N PRO A 198 -22.99 18.61 -27.94
CA PRO A 198 -23.62 19.44 -26.91
C PRO A 198 -24.17 20.76 -27.43
N VAL A 199 -23.85 21.14 -28.68
CA VAL A 199 -24.32 22.36 -29.32
C VAL A 199 -24.78 22.06 -30.74
N PRO A 200 -25.86 22.71 -31.23
CA PRO A 200 -26.36 22.51 -32.60
C PRO A 200 -25.37 22.96 -33.68
N ASP A 201 -24.53 23.95 -33.38
CA ASP A 201 -23.55 24.50 -34.31
C ASP A 201 -22.20 24.68 -33.58
N MET A 202 -21.22 23.89 -33.99
CA MET A 202 -19.84 23.96 -33.46
C MET A 202 -19.09 25.23 -33.88
N ALA A 203 -19.56 25.95 -34.89
CA ALA A 203 -19.00 27.24 -35.32
C ALA A 203 -19.50 28.42 -34.46
N ALA A 204 -20.57 28.22 -33.71
CA ALA A 204 -21.20 29.27 -32.88
C ALA A 204 -20.75 29.24 -31.40
N LEU A 205 -19.58 28.69 -31.06
CA LEU A 205 -19.04 28.57 -29.69
C LEU A 205 -18.72 29.93 -29.01
N GLY A 206 -19.00 31.07 -29.61
CA GLY A 206 -18.66 32.40 -29.09
C GLY A 206 -19.72 33.11 -28.24
N GLY A 207 -20.89 32.52 -27.99
CA GLY A 207 -21.97 33.12 -27.18
C GLY A 207 -21.96 32.58 -25.75
N ALA A 208 -21.19 33.17 -24.84
CA ALA A 208 -21.36 32.93 -23.43
C ALA A 208 -22.73 33.48 -22.99
N ASN A 209 -23.70 32.61 -22.66
CA ASN A 209 -24.83 32.87 -21.75
C ASN A 209 -26.11 32.09 -22.11
N ASP A 210 -26.04 30.78 -22.37
CA ASP A 210 -27.27 29.98 -22.33
C ASP A 210 -27.05 28.53 -21.84
N TYR A 211 -26.46 28.41 -20.69
CA TYR A 211 -26.54 27.13 -19.91
C TYR A 211 -27.73 27.20 -18.94
N GLY A 212 -28.91 27.52 -19.50
CA GLY A 212 -30.16 27.57 -18.77
C GLY A 212 -31.03 26.36 -19.10
N GLN A 213 -31.19 25.47 -18.08
CA GLN A 213 -32.31 24.54 -17.95
C GLN A 213 -32.50 23.49 -19.05
N GLY A 214 -31.63 22.51 -19.12
CA GLY A 214 -31.95 21.23 -19.76
C GLY A 214 -32.75 20.34 -18.83
N SER A 215 -34.07 20.29 -18.99
CA SER A 215 -34.95 19.34 -18.33
C SER A 215 -34.61 17.91 -18.76
N TYR A 216 -34.13 17.08 -17.87
CA TYR A 216 -34.04 15.63 -18.06
C TYR A 216 -35.46 15.08 -18.03
N ALA A 217 -36.01 14.68 -19.18
CA ALA A 217 -37.17 13.79 -19.23
C ALA A 217 -36.71 12.35 -19.05
N PRO A 218 -37.29 11.56 -18.12
CA PRO A 218 -36.97 10.13 -17.99
C PRO A 218 -37.50 9.36 -19.21
N GLY A 219 -36.61 8.59 -19.84
CA GLY A 219 -36.89 7.86 -21.06
C GLY A 219 -37.96 6.80 -20.93
N GLU A 220 -38.93 6.83 -21.86
CA GLU A 220 -39.89 5.77 -22.09
C GLU A 220 -39.19 4.46 -22.44
N GLN A 221 -39.56 3.43 -21.72
CA GLN A 221 -39.24 2.04 -22.03
C GLN A 221 -39.92 1.61 -23.30
N ARG A 222 -39.21 1.47 -24.41
CA ARG A 222 -39.72 0.74 -25.59
C ARG A 222 -39.51 -0.76 -25.39
N ALA A 223 -40.60 -1.48 -25.34
CA ALA A 223 -40.67 -2.94 -25.37
C ALA A 223 -40.03 -3.52 -26.65
N PRO A 224 -39.42 -4.73 -26.60
CA PRO A 224 -38.85 -5.38 -27.76
C PRO A 224 -40.00 -5.92 -28.66
N ARG A 225 -39.98 -5.49 -29.94
CA ARG A 225 -40.79 -6.16 -30.99
C ARG A 225 -40.05 -7.44 -31.38
N GLY A 226 -40.71 -8.56 -31.15
CA GLY A 226 -40.30 -9.84 -31.70
C GLY A 226 -40.53 -9.91 -33.22
N GLN A 227 -39.57 -10.47 -33.90
CA GLN A 227 -39.67 -11.57 -34.88
C GLN A 227 -38.24 -12.02 -35.18
#